data_250cf9891112ce33c8e99bf1add0c2a2
#
_entry.id   250cf9891112ce33c8e99bf1add0c2a2
#
_cell.length_a   1.000
_cell.length_b   1.000
_cell.length_c   1.000
_cell.angle_alpha   90.00
_cell.angle_beta   90.00
_cell.angle_gamma   90.00
#
_symmetry.space_group_name_H-M   'P 1'
#
loop_
_entity.id
_entity.type
_entity.pdbx_description
1 polymer ?
#
loop_
_entity_poly.entity_id
_entity_poly.type
_entity_poly.pdbx_seq_one_letter_code
_entity_poly.pdbx_strand_id
1 'polypeptide(L)'
;MALVKEEAIILSTRPFGESDKIVRFFTFTSGKLSGIAKGAKKSQKRFMNTLEPFTQVRIEYFEKPTSSLVRIENADLGESNSGLEVSLKRVCAASFFTEFVDKLTKEKQRNEPLFHTLKKILDSLKLVEFTVTDILYYELQMLRHLGYMLNLASCVHCGKALPDMEKLYFSKERGGTLCPGCSRSVPHRQYPQGFIPRMLTLNDARIGFQGEVRGNLSSEHGEREGEAPAALPVEGATRAPLIASSAGFERMGRQVLEDFVTYHLAVEFKSYRLLKSVTG
;
A
#
# COMPACT_ATOMS: atom_id res chain seq x y z
N MET A 1 -4.16 -12.62 32.27
CA MET A 1 -4.03 -11.74 31.08
C MET A 1 -2.56 -11.40 30.93
N ALA A 2 -1.97 -11.74 29.79
CA ALA A 2 -0.58 -11.36 29.52
C ALA A 2 -0.55 -9.94 28.90
N LEU A 3 0.42 -9.13 29.32
CA LEU A 3 0.74 -7.85 28.67
C LEU A 3 1.56 -8.14 27.41
N VAL A 4 1.06 -7.73 26.23
CA VAL A 4 1.75 -7.83 24.98
C VAL A 4 2.35 -6.48 24.62
N LYS A 5 3.60 -6.48 24.12
CA LYS A 5 4.32 -5.30 23.63
C LYS A 5 4.83 -5.56 22.25
N GLU A 6 4.45 -4.74 21.28
CA GLU A 6 4.90 -4.91 19.89
C GLU A 6 4.84 -3.60 19.09
N GLU A 7 5.45 -3.59 17.91
CA GLU A 7 5.35 -2.48 16.98
C GLU A 7 3.99 -2.48 16.29
N ALA A 8 3.40 -1.30 16.12
CA ALA A 8 2.12 -1.12 15.47
C ALA A 8 2.06 0.16 14.63
N ILE A 9 1.19 0.16 13.64
CA ILE A 9 0.82 1.33 12.85
C ILE A 9 -0.66 1.61 13.13
N ILE A 10 -0.97 2.85 13.53
CA ILE A 10 -2.36 3.26 13.80
C ILE A 10 -3.09 3.44 12.48
N LEU A 11 -4.12 2.62 12.24
CA LEU A 11 -4.92 2.68 11.03
C LEU A 11 -6.04 3.71 11.13
N SER A 12 -6.75 3.70 12.26
CA SER A 12 -7.83 4.64 12.51
C SER A 12 -8.11 4.80 14.01
N THR A 13 -8.63 5.96 14.36
CA THR A 13 -9.02 6.27 15.74
C THR A 13 -10.37 6.98 15.74
N ARG A 14 -11.24 6.60 16.69
CA ARG A 14 -12.53 7.26 16.88
C ARG A 14 -12.81 7.49 18.36
N PRO A 15 -13.48 8.60 18.71
CA PRO A 15 -13.97 8.82 20.06
C PRO A 15 -14.93 7.69 20.50
N PHE A 16 -14.87 7.35 21.80
CA PHE A 16 -15.79 6.42 22.42
C PHE A 16 -16.12 6.91 23.84
N GLY A 17 -17.41 7.07 24.15
CA GLY A 17 -17.84 7.69 25.42
C GLY A 17 -17.23 9.07 25.65
N GLU A 18 -17.11 9.48 26.90
CA GLU A 18 -16.64 10.82 27.28
C GLU A 18 -15.11 10.98 27.22
N SER A 19 -14.37 9.94 27.57
CA SER A 19 -12.92 10.01 27.79
C SER A 19 -12.09 9.06 26.92
N ASP A 20 -12.70 8.05 26.31
CA ASP A 20 -12.02 6.95 25.69
C ASP A 20 -11.88 7.13 24.16
N LYS A 21 -10.99 6.34 23.57
CA LYS A 21 -10.85 6.19 22.12
C LYS A 21 -10.91 4.70 21.76
N ILE A 22 -11.56 4.36 20.66
CA ILE A 22 -11.38 3.06 19.98
C ILE A 22 -10.37 3.26 18.88
N VAL A 23 -9.37 2.39 18.86
CA VAL A 23 -8.22 2.46 17.95
C VAL A 23 -8.13 1.16 17.18
N ARG A 24 -8.02 1.25 15.85
CA ARG A 24 -7.62 0.13 15.00
C ARG A 24 -6.17 0.30 14.65
N PHE A 25 -5.41 -0.76 14.77
CA PHE A 25 -3.98 -0.74 14.52
C PHE A 25 -3.53 -2.07 13.91
N PHE A 26 -2.49 -1.98 13.10
CA PHE A 26 -1.87 -3.14 12.46
C PHE A 26 -0.52 -3.38 13.09
N THR A 27 -0.32 -4.58 13.61
CA THR A 27 0.87 -4.94 14.39
C THR A 27 1.80 -5.85 13.59
N PHE A 28 3.06 -5.85 13.98
CA PHE A 28 4.07 -6.67 13.34
C PHE A 28 3.84 -8.18 13.56
N THR A 29 3.46 -8.59 14.77
CA THR A 29 3.34 -10.02 15.12
C THR A 29 1.92 -10.53 15.17
N SER A 30 0.96 -9.71 15.64
CA SER A 30 -0.42 -10.15 15.88
C SER A 30 -1.39 -9.76 14.76
N GLY A 31 -0.92 -9.04 13.73
CA GLY A 31 -1.78 -8.58 12.64
C GLY A 31 -2.68 -7.40 13.03
N LYS A 32 -3.86 -7.30 12.41
CA LYS A 32 -4.81 -6.21 12.72
C LYS A 32 -5.55 -6.47 14.01
N LEU A 33 -5.63 -5.45 14.87
CA LEU A 33 -6.35 -5.47 16.13
C LEU A 33 -7.22 -4.22 16.28
N SER A 34 -8.28 -4.37 17.07
CA SER A 34 -9.12 -3.28 17.55
C SER A 34 -8.99 -3.19 19.06
N GLY A 35 -8.73 -2.00 19.60
CA GLY A 35 -8.53 -1.82 21.04
C GLY A 35 -9.23 -0.59 21.60
N ILE A 36 -9.47 -0.61 22.90
CA ILE A 36 -9.96 0.53 23.68
C ILE A 36 -8.83 1.15 24.50
N ALA A 37 -8.58 2.44 24.28
CA ALA A 37 -7.65 3.25 25.06
C ALA A 37 -8.44 4.10 26.06
N LYS A 38 -8.51 3.61 27.31
CA LYS A 38 -9.28 4.27 28.36
C LYS A 38 -8.63 5.59 28.82
N GLY A 39 -9.45 6.64 28.89
CA GLY A 39 -9.01 7.98 29.29
C GLY A 39 -8.14 8.68 28.23
N ALA A 40 -8.08 8.14 26.99
CA ALA A 40 -7.15 8.61 25.97
C ALA A 40 -7.38 10.06 25.52
N LYS A 41 -8.61 10.59 25.62
CA LYS A 41 -8.92 11.98 25.26
C LYS A 41 -8.28 13.00 26.22
N LYS A 42 -8.00 12.60 27.45
CA LYS A 42 -7.45 13.45 28.51
C LYS A 42 -6.02 13.06 28.91
N SER A 43 -5.47 12.01 28.32
CA SER A 43 -4.17 11.46 28.70
C SER A 43 -3.03 12.30 28.14
N GLN A 44 -2.18 12.83 29.03
CA GLN A 44 -0.97 13.56 28.67
C GLN A 44 0.32 12.70 28.77
N LYS A 45 0.23 11.48 29.27
CA LYS A 45 1.40 10.60 29.47
C LYS A 45 1.36 9.37 28.59
N ARG A 46 0.26 8.60 28.62
CA ARG A 46 0.18 7.30 27.96
C ARG A 46 -0.12 7.37 26.47
N PHE A 47 -0.82 8.43 26.04
CA PHE A 47 -1.41 8.49 24.68
C PHE A 47 -1.25 9.86 24.01
N MET A 48 -0.31 10.69 24.46
CA MET A 48 -0.13 12.03 23.88
C MET A 48 0.36 11.94 22.44
N ASN A 49 -0.53 12.28 21.50
CA ASN A 49 -0.29 12.28 20.04
C ASN A 49 0.17 10.93 19.43
N THR A 50 0.05 9.82 20.18
CA THR A 50 0.51 8.51 19.71
C THR A 50 -0.59 7.69 19.05
N LEU A 51 -1.86 8.02 19.28
CA LEU A 51 -3.00 7.29 18.73
C LEU A 51 -3.61 7.94 17.48
N GLU A 52 -2.91 8.88 16.88
CA GLU A 52 -3.38 9.48 15.63
C GLU A 52 -3.10 8.57 14.43
N PRO A 53 -3.96 8.56 13.40
CA PRO A 53 -3.75 7.76 12.20
C PRO A 53 -2.36 7.96 11.61
N PHE A 54 -1.81 6.90 11.00
CA PHE A 54 -0.50 6.83 10.35
C PHE A 54 0.70 6.82 11.31
N THR A 55 0.48 7.04 12.61
CA THR A 55 1.56 7.02 13.61
C THR A 55 2.07 5.61 13.82
N GLN A 56 3.38 5.45 13.85
CA GLN A 56 4.05 4.20 14.22
C GLN A 56 4.38 4.25 15.71
N VAL A 57 3.96 3.22 16.42
CA VAL A 57 4.06 3.17 17.89
C VAL A 57 4.60 1.83 18.37
N ARG A 58 5.19 1.83 19.55
CA ARG A 58 5.34 0.64 20.38
C ARG A 58 4.13 0.59 21.31
N ILE A 59 3.20 -0.35 21.02
CA ILE A 59 1.94 -0.46 21.74
C ILE A 59 2.00 -1.54 22.80
N GLU A 60 1.39 -1.27 23.96
CA GLU A 60 1.21 -2.23 25.06
C GLU A 60 -0.29 -2.44 25.27
N TYR A 61 -0.70 -3.70 25.28
CA TYR A 61 -2.11 -4.04 25.46
C TYR A 61 -2.32 -5.37 26.17
N PHE A 62 -3.48 -5.51 26.81
CA PHE A 62 -3.98 -6.77 27.36
C PHE A 62 -5.04 -7.36 26.44
N GLU A 63 -4.90 -8.66 26.16
CA GLU A 63 -5.88 -9.43 25.44
C GLU A 63 -6.80 -10.17 26.43
N LYS A 64 -8.12 -10.10 26.18
CA LYS A 64 -9.13 -10.86 26.91
C LYS A 64 -9.75 -11.89 25.99
N PRO A 65 -9.80 -13.18 26.36
CA PRO A 65 -10.41 -14.23 25.52
C PRO A 65 -11.88 -13.97 25.17
N THR A 66 -12.59 -13.24 26.03
CA THR A 66 -14.03 -12.98 25.91
C THR A 66 -14.37 -11.67 25.20
N SER A 67 -13.38 -10.92 24.71
CA SER A 67 -13.59 -9.60 24.10
C SER A 67 -12.94 -9.53 22.74
N SER A 68 -13.65 -8.96 21.76
CA SER A 68 -13.09 -8.61 20.46
C SER A 68 -12.16 -7.39 20.51
N LEU A 69 -12.24 -6.59 21.58
CA LEU A 69 -11.38 -5.42 21.77
C LEU A 69 -10.29 -5.73 22.80
N VAL A 70 -9.05 -5.47 22.43
CA VAL A 70 -7.94 -5.46 23.39
C VAL A 70 -7.98 -4.18 24.23
N ARG A 71 -7.45 -4.22 25.46
CA ARG A 71 -7.30 -3.03 26.29
C ARG A 71 -5.91 -2.45 26.11
N ILE A 72 -5.83 -1.27 25.49
CA ILE A 72 -4.57 -0.55 25.29
C ILE A 72 -4.17 0.11 26.60
N GLU A 73 -2.98 -0.21 27.11
CA GLU A 73 -2.42 0.35 28.33
C GLU A 73 -1.49 1.52 28.06
N ASN A 74 -0.65 1.41 27.05
CA ASN A 74 0.32 2.43 26.67
C ASN A 74 0.57 2.41 25.15
N ALA A 75 1.02 3.54 24.61
CA ALA A 75 1.50 3.65 23.24
C ALA A 75 2.63 4.68 23.20
N ASP A 76 3.87 4.20 23.12
CA ASP A 76 5.04 5.02 22.97
C ASP A 76 5.26 5.36 21.50
N LEU A 77 5.60 6.61 21.22
CA LEU A 77 5.88 7.07 19.88
C LEU A 77 7.12 6.36 19.33
N GLY A 78 6.97 5.64 18.21
CA GLY A 78 8.08 5.14 17.41
C GLY A 78 8.45 6.18 16.36
N GLU A 79 7.60 6.30 15.33
CA GLU A 79 7.76 7.32 14.28
C GLU A 79 6.48 8.16 14.18
N SER A 80 6.62 9.48 14.24
CA SER A 80 5.48 10.39 14.10
C SER A 80 4.96 10.41 12.66
N ASN A 81 3.73 10.88 12.50
CA ASN A 81 3.13 11.16 11.21
C ASN A 81 3.48 12.55 10.66
N SER A 82 4.37 13.30 11.36
CA SER A 82 4.82 14.61 10.89
C SER A 82 5.48 14.53 9.52
N GLY A 83 5.21 15.56 8.68
CA GLY A 83 5.62 15.59 7.29
C GLY A 83 4.56 15.09 6.30
N LEU A 84 3.53 14.36 6.75
CA LEU A 84 2.39 14.02 5.89
C LEU A 84 1.49 15.23 5.64
N GLU A 85 1.31 16.06 6.66
CA GLU A 85 0.47 17.29 6.63
C GLU A 85 0.96 18.37 5.67
N VAL A 86 2.19 18.26 5.19
CA VAL A 86 2.77 19.22 4.23
C VAL A 86 1.98 19.25 2.91
N SER A 87 1.33 18.13 2.55
CA SER A 87 0.60 18.02 1.30
C SER A 87 -0.67 17.19 1.44
N LEU A 88 -1.76 17.70 0.88
CA LEU A 88 -3.02 16.96 0.82
C LEU A 88 -2.86 15.62 0.06
N LYS A 89 -2.01 15.60 -0.98
CA LYS A 89 -1.73 14.35 -1.71
C LYS A 89 -1.08 13.28 -0.82
N ARG A 90 -0.14 13.69 0.06
CA ARG A 90 0.49 12.77 1.03
C ARG A 90 -0.53 12.19 2.01
N VAL A 91 -1.38 13.03 2.58
CA VAL A 91 -2.43 12.59 3.51
C VAL A 91 -3.43 11.68 2.82
N CYS A 92 -3.86 12.00 1.59
CA CYS A 92 -4.78 11.16 0.82
C CYS A 92 -4.17 9.80 0.48
N ALA A 93 -2.88 9.75 0.10
CA ALA A 93 -2.18 8.50 -0.16
C ALA A 93 -2.02 7.66 1.12
N ALA A 94 -1.61 8.26 2.25
CA ALA A 94 -1.53 7.60 3.54
C ALA A 94 -2.89 7.03 3.97
N SER A 95 -3.96 7.81 3.79
CA SER A 95 -5.34 7.38 4.07
C SER A 95 -5.76 6.19 3.20
N PHE A 96 -5.40 6.20 1.92
CA PHE A 96 -5.71 5.10 1.02
C PHE A 96 -5.00 3.81 1.45
N PHE A 97 -3.70 3.84 1.70
CA PHE A 97 -2.95 2.65 2.07
C PHE A 97 -3.32 2.09 3.46
N THR A 98 -3.65 2.95 4.42
CA THR A 98 -4.14 2.50 5.73
C THR A 98 -5.56 1.92 5.65
N GLU A 99 -6.47 2.53 4.86
CA GLU A 99 -7.79 1.96 4.60
C GLU A 99 -7.68 0.62 3.84
N PHE A 100 -6.71 0.50 2.91
CA PHE A 100 -6.43 -0.74 2.19
C PHE A 100 -6.11 -1.89 3.16
N VAL A 101 -5.18 -1.66 4.09
CA VAL A 101 -4.86 -2.64 5.14
C VAL A 101 -6.07 -2.90 6.02
N ASP A 102 -6.78 -1.86 6.48
CA ASP A 102 -7.93 -2.03 7.38
C ASP A 102 -9.04 -2.88 6.76
N LYS A 103 -9.31 -2.71 5.48
CA LYS A 103 -10.40 -3.43 4.80
C LYS A 103 -10.02 -4.83 4.31
N LEU A 104 -8.79 -5.04 3.88
CA LEU A 104 -8.37 -6.27 3.24
C LEU A 104 -7.70 -7.27 4.18
N THR A 105 -7.35 -6.89 5.40
CA THR A 105 -6.82 -7.82 6.40
C THR A 105 -7.91 -8.27 7.36
N LYS A 106 -7.86 -9.55 7.75
CA LYS A 106 -8.68 -10.06 8.84
C LYS A 106 -8.02 -9.73 10.20
N GLU A 107 -8.83 -9.64 11.25
CA GLU A 107 -8.28 -9.47 12.59
C GLU A 107 -7.43 -10.68 13.01
N LYS A 108 -6.35 -10.40 13.73
CA LYS A 108 -5.43 -11.40 14.27
C LYS A 108 -4.71 -12.25 13.21
N GLN A 109 -4.65 -11.79 11.99
CA GLN A 109 -3.91 -12.46 10.93
C GLN A 109 -2.56 -11.74 10.70
N ARG A 110 -1.48 -12.38 11.18
CA ARG A 110 -0.10 -11.89 10.98
C ARG A 110 0.23 -11.80 9.50
N ASN A 111 0.81 -10.69 9.09
CA ASN A 111 1.35 -10.47 7.75
C ASN A 111 2.53 -9.49 7.80
N GLU A 112 3.71 -10.00 8.10
CA GLU A 112 4.92 -9.18 8.23
C GLU A 112 5.30 -8.43 6.94
N PRO A 113 5.28 -9.07 5.75
CA PRO A 113 5.59 -8.35 4.52
C PRO A 113 4.67 -7.15 4.28
N LEU A 114 3.38 -7.29 4.58
CA LEU A 114 2.42 -6.20 4.46
C LEU A 114 2.69 -5.09 5.49
N PHE A 115 3.07 -5.46 6.73
CA PHE A 115 3.45 -4.50 7.77
C PHE A 115 4.63 -3.64 7.33
N HIS A 116 5.70 -4.28 6.87
CA HIS A 116 6.89 -3.57 6.39
C HIS A 116 6.59 -2.71 5.16
N THR A 117 5.73 -3.19 4.26
CA THR A 117 5.33 -2.41 3.09
C THR A 117 4.55 -1.15 3.50
N LEU A 118 3.57 -1.27 4.40
CA LEU A 118 2.82 -0.12 4.90
C LEU A 118 3.73 0.87 5.62
N LYS A 119 4.63 0.38 6.49
CA LYS A 119 5.63 1.21 7.16
C LYS A 119 6.46 1.99 6.15
N LYS A 120 7.02 1.32 5.15
CA LYS A 120 7.85 1.94 4.11
C LYS A 120 7.08 2.99 3.28
N ILE A 121 5.82 2.72 2.96
CA ILE A 121 4.94 3.69 2.28
C ILE A 121 4.81 4.96 3.12
N LEU A 122 4.46 4.83 4.39
CA LEU A 122 4.27 5.98 5.27
C LEU A 122 5.55 6.78 5.45
N ASP A 123 6.69 6.12 5.64
CA ASP A 123 7.98 6.78 5.77
C ASP A 123 8.38 7.51 4.48
N SER A 124 8.17 6.89 3.31
CA SER A 124 8.44 7.54 2.01
C SER A 124 7.53 8.74 1.76
N LEU A 125 6.24 8.66 2.14
CA LEU A 125 5.29 9.76 1.99
C LEU A 125 5.62 10.99 2.85
N LYS A 126 6.34 10.83 3.96
CA LYS A 126 6.85 11.96 4.75
C LYS A 126 7.89 12.79 3.98
N LEU A 127 8.59 12.17 3.06
CA LEU A 127 9.71 12.78 2.30
C LEU A 127 9.25 13.30 0.94
N VAL A 128 8.44 12.53 0.22
CA VAL A 128 8.05 12.82 -1.18
C VAL A 128 6.56 12.62 -1.42
N GLU A 129 6.02 13.34 -2.40
CA GLU A 129 4.69 13.04 -2.94
C GLU A 129 4.78 11.86 -3.90
N PHE A 130 3.84 10.92 -3.76
CA PHE A 130 3.73 9.81 -4.70
C PHE A 130 3.08 10.24 -6.00
N THR A 131 3.65 9.77 -7.10
CA THR A 131 3.00 9.78 -8.41
C THR A 131 1.91 8.71 -8.46
N VAL A 132 1.07 8.75 -9.48
CA VAL A 132 0.09 7.68 -9.70
C VAL A 132 0.78 6.33 -9.93
N THR A 133 1.92 6.34 -10.60
CA THR A 133 2.72 5.13 -10.82
C THR A 133 3.25 4.54 -9.52
N ASP A 134 3.67 5.38 -8.55
CA ASP A 134 4.06 4.92 -7.21
C ASP A 134 2.87 4.27 -6.49
N ILE A 135 1.68 4.87 -6.59
CA ILE A 135 0.47 4.33 -5.98
C ILE A 135 0.12 2.96 -6.58
N LEU A 136 0.11 2.83 -7.92
CA LEU A 136 -0.14 1.56 -8.61
C LEU A 136 0.87 0.48 -8.21
N TYR A 137 2.15 0.84 -8.12
CA TYR A 137 3.21 -0.06 -7.70
C TYR A 137 2.97 -0.62 -6.29
N TYR A 138 2.75 0.27 -5.32
CA TYR A 138 2.53 -0.17 -3.94
C TYR A 138 1.22 -0.93 -3.76
N GLU A 139 0.17 -0.56 -4.48
CA GLU A 139 -1.09 -1.30 -4.47
C GLU A 139 -0.90 -2.74 -4.99
N LEU A 140 -0.15 -2.94 -6.08
CA LEU A 140 0.21 -4.27 -6.59
C LEU A 140 1.03 -5.07 -5.57
N GLN A 141 2.02 -4.45 -4.91
CA GLN A 141 2.82 -5.13 -3.88
C GLN A 141 1.95 -5.56 -2.68
N MET A 142 1.06 -4.69 -2.22
CA MET A 142 0.17 -5.00 -1.09
C MET A 142 -0.83 -6.11 -1.45
N LEU A 143 -1.41 -6.10 -2.65
CA LEU A 143 -2.25 -7.19 -3.16
C LEU A 143 -1.49 -8.51 -3.16
N ARG A 144 -0.24 -8.51 -3.61
CA ARG A 144 0.63 -9.69 -3.61
C ARG A 144 0.84 -10.24 -2.19
N HIS A 145 1.11 -9.39 -1.20
CA HIS A 145 1.26 -9.80 0.19
C HIS A 145 -0.02 -10.37 0.81
N LEU A 146 -1.17 -10.02 0.25
CA LEU A 146 -2.47 -10.57 0.60
C LEU A 146 -2.84 -11.84 -0.18
N GLY A 147 -1.97 -12.29 -1.11
CA GLY A 147 -2.21 -13.46 -1.95
C GLY A 147 -3.03 -13.19 -3.22
N TYR A 148 -3.29 -11.92 -3.52
CA TYR A 148 -4.00 -11.52 -4.73
C TYR A 148 -3.01 -11.06 -5.79
N MET A 149 -2.92 -11.81 -6.89
CA MET A 149 -2.00 -11.49 -7.98
C MET A 149 -2.75 -11.39 -9.30
N LEU A 150 -2.48 -10.32 -10.05
CA LEU A 150 -2.91 -10.22 -11.43
C LEU A 150 -2.03 -11.13 -12.28
N ASN A 151 -2.65 -11.99 -13.08
CA ASN A 151 -1.90 -12.77 -14.07
C ASN A 151 -1.75 -11.96 -15.36
N LEU A 152 -0.57 -11.36 -15.55
CA LEU A 152 -0.28 -10.50 -16.70
C LEU A 152 0.66 -11.16 -17.72
N ALA A 153 1.35 -12.25 -17.34
CA ALA A 153 2.37 -12.90 -18.18
C ALA A 153 1.80 -13.97 -19.13
N SER A 154 0.64 -14.52 -18.79
CA SER A 154 0.03 -15.61 -19.58
C SER A 154 -1.48 -15.41 -19.71
N CYS A 155 -2.08 -16.04 -20.73
CA CYS A 155 -3.52 -16.04 -20.91
C CYS A 155 -4.19 -16.82 -19.79
N VAL A 156 -5.05 -16.16 -18.99
CA VAL A 156 -5.76 -16.78 -17.85
C VAL A 156 -6.79 -17.84 -18.27
N HIS A 157 -7.07 -18.01 -19.57
CA HIS A 157 -8.00 -19.01 -20.07
C HIS A 157 -7.29 -20.25 -20.61
N CYS A 158 -6.25 -20.09 -21.46
CA CYS A 158 -5.58 -21.23 -22.11
C CYS A 158 -4.12 -21.43 -21.67
N GLY A 159 -3.59 -20.61 -20.79
CA GLY A 159 -2.22 -20.72 -20.27
C GLY A 159 -1.10 -20.28 -21.22
N LYS A 160 -1.44 -19.88 -22.47
CA LYS A 160 -0.44 -19.46 -23.45
C LYS A 160 0.32 -18.24 -22.96
N ALA A 161 1.65 -18.27 -22.97
CA ALA A 161 2.47 -17.10 -22.72
C ALA A 161 2.15 -15.97 -23.71
N LEU A 162 2.17 -14.72 -23.23
CA LEU A 162 1.76 -13.53 -23.99
C LEU A 162 2.95 -12.53 -24.13
N PRO A 163 4.10 -12.96 -24.69
CA PRO A 163 5.15 -12.01 -25.03
C PRO A 163 4.63 -11.05 -26.09
N ASP A 164 5.00 -10.08 -26.54
CA ASP A 164 4.90 -9.17 -27.70
C ASP A 164 3.63 -9.20 -28.57
N MET A 165 2.45 -9.41 -28.02
CA MET A 165 1.21 -9.34 -28.81
C MET A 165 0.79 -7.87 -29.01
N GLU A 166 0.45 -7.49 -30.24
CA GLU A 166 -0.03 -6.13 -30.59
C GLU A 166 -1.31 -5.76 -29.83
N LYS A 167 -2.17 -6.72 -29.55
CA LYS A 167 -3.43 -6.52 -28.85
C LYS A 167 -3.53 -7.47 -27.69
N LEU A 168 -3.63 -6.90 -26.50
CA LEU A 168 -3.86 -7.63 -25.26
C LEU A 168 -5.18 -7.21 -24.63
N TYR A 169 -5.83 -8.15 -23.99
CA TYR A 169 -7.14 -8.00 -23.38
C TYR A 169 -7.02 -8.34 -21.90
N PHE A 170 -7.72 -7.63 -21.04
CA PHE A 170 -7.77 -7.92 -19.62
C PHE A 170 -9.19 -8.26 -19.20
N SER A 171 -9.37 -9.39 -18.53
CA SER A 171 -10.64 -9.79 -17.92
C SER A 171 -10.58 -9.56 -16.40
N LYS A 172 -11.42 -8.65 -15.92
CA LYS A 172 -11.57 -8.43 -14.47
C LYS A 172 -12.11 -9.69 -13.78
N GLU A 173 -13.00 -10.43 -14.42
CA GLU A 173 -13.62 -11.64 -13.87
C GLU A 173 -12.60 -12.77 -13.68
N ARG A 174 -11.62 -12.87 -14.58
CA ARG A 174 -10.54 -13.87 -14.53
C ARG A 174 -9.29 -13.36 -13.83
N GLY A 175 -9.23 -12.07 -13.50
CA GLY A 175 -8.09 -11.45 -12.82
C GLY A 175 -6.80 -11.41 -13.64
N GLY A 176 -6.91 -11.33 -14.98
CA GLY A 176 -5.70 -11.34 -15.79
C GLY A 176 -5.90 -11.18 -17.29
N THR A 177 -4.81 -11.37 -18.02
CA THR A 177 -4.70 -11.11 -19.45
C THR A 177 -5.25 -12.27 -20.28
N LEU A 178 -5.85 -11.96 -21.43
CA LEU A 178 -6.35 -12.91 -22.41
C LEU A 178 -5.63 -12.74 -23.74
N CYS A 179 -5.36 -13.85 -24.42
CA CYS A 179 -4.92 -13.83 -25.81
C CYS A 179 -6.08 -13.50 -26.76
N PRO A 180 -5.81 -13.05 -28.01
CA PRO A 180 -6.86 -12.69 -28.98
C PRO A 180 -7.85 -13.82 -29.29
N GLY A 181 -7.40 -15.08 -29.24
CA GLY A 181 -8.27 -16.22 -29.44
C GLY A 181 -9.30 -16.42 -28.34
N CYS A 182 -8.86 -16.27 -27.06
CA CYS A 182 -9.70 -16.49 -25.90
C CYS A 182 -10.56 -15.27 -25.54
N SER A 183 -10.19 -14.08 -26.00
CA SER A 183 -10.98 -12.86 -25.73
C SER A 183 -12.38 -12.92 -26.35
N ARG A 184 -12.59 -13.72 -27.40
CA ARG A 184 -13.90 -13.83 -28.03
C ARG A 184 -14.99 -14.46 -27.17
N SER A 185 -14.60 -15.26 -26.19
CA SER A 185 -15.51 -16.03 -25.32
C SER A 185 -15.55 -15.58 -23.86
N VAL A 186 -14.76 -14.57 -23.49
CA VAL A 186 -14.66 -14.09 -22.11
C VAL A 186 -14.84 -12.58 -22.07
N PRO A 187 -15.67 -12.03 -21.17
CA PRO A 187 -15.79 -10.58 -20.99
C PRO A 187 -14.41 -9.96 -20.69
N HIS A 188 -14.09 -8.92 -21.45
CA HIS A 188 -12.77 -8.28 -21.38
C HIS A 188 -12.81 -6.80 -21.73
N ARG A 189 -11.70 -6.11 -21.44
CA ARG A 189 -11.37 -4.78 -21.95
C ARG A 189 -10.08 -4.86 -22.74
N GLN A 190 -10.04 -4.23 -23.90
CA GLN A 190 -8.83 -4.10 -24.71
C GLN A 190 -7.98 -2.94 -24.22
N TYR A 191 -6.66 -3.14 -24.19
CA TYR A 191 -5.68 -2.13 -23.84
C TYR A 191 -4.69 -1.88 -24.97
N PRO A 192 -4.12 -0.66 -25.10
CA PRO A 192 -3.11 -0.35 -26.10
C PRO A 192 -1.86 -1.22 -25.96
N GLN A 193 -1.14 -1.35 -27.06
CA GLN A 193 0.19 -1.96 -27.06
C GLN A 193 1.12 -1.31 -26.02
N GLY A 194 1.90 -2.12 -25.33
CA GLY A 194 2.82 -1.67 -24.29
C GLY A 194 2.18 -1.44 -22.91
N PHE A 195 0.85 -1.40 -22.76
CA PHE A 195 0.22 -1.24 -21.45
C PHE A 195 0.47 -2.43 -20.53
N ILE A 196 0.15 -3.65 -20.99
CA ILE A 196 0.32 -4.87 -20.17
C ILE A 196 1.79 -5.15 -19.82
N PRO A 197 2.78 -5.04 -20.74
CA PRO A 197 4.19 -5.15 -20.38
C PRO A 197 4.63 -4.18 -19.27
N ARG A 198 4.16 -2.93 -19.31
CA ARG A 198 4.43 -1.95 -18.25
C ARG A 198 3.80 -2.33 -16.92
N MET A 199 2.54 -2.78 -16.93
CA MET A 199 1.88 -3.28 -15.72
C MET A 199 2.60 -4.51 -15.17
N LEU A 200 3.10 -5.40 -16.04
CA LEU A 200 3.90 -6.56 -15.64
C LEU A 200 5.21 -6.13 -14.97
N THR A 201 5.91 -5.15 -15.53
CA THR A 201 7.13 -4.60 -14.91
C THR A 201 6.86 -4.05 -13.51
N LEU A 202 5.77 -3.30 -13.30
CA LEU A 202 5.36 -2.83 -11.98
C LEU A 202 4.99 -3.99 -11.04
N ASN A 203 4.27 -4.97 -11.56
CA ASN A 203 3.83 -6.12 -10.79
C ASN A 203 5.01 -7.00 -10.33
N ASP A 204 6.04 -7.18 -11.17
CA ASP A 204 7.17 -8.06 -10.89
C ASP A 204 8.31 -7.38 -10.13
N ALA A 205 8.35 -6.05 -10.16
CA ALA A 205 9.28 -5.29 -9.35
C ALA A 205 9.06 -5.58 -7.86
N ARG A 206 10.13 -5.86 -7.14
CA ARG A 206 10.08 -6.16 -5.71
C ARG A 206 10.52 -4.94 -4.90
N ILE A 207 9.86 -4.72 -3.78
CA ILE A 207 10.34 -3.78 -2.77
C ILE A 207 11.65 -4.32 -2.24
N GLY A 208 12.78 -3.69 -2.61
CA GLY A 208 14.08 -4.04 -2.05
C GLY A 208 14.07 -3.82 -0.54
N PHE A 209 14.12 -4.88 0.23
CA PHE A 209 14.57 -4.79 1.62
C PHE A 209 16.08 -4.58 1.53
N GLN A 210 16.55 -3.35 1.76
CA GLN A 210 17.97 -3.08 1.93
C GLN A 210 18.40 -3.62 3.30
N GLY A 211 18.69 -4.92 3.34
CA GLY A 211 19.66 -5.48 4.24
C GLY A 211 20.96 -5.52 3.46
N GLU A 212 21.91 -4.69 3.87
CA GLU A 212 23.34 -4.71 3.53
C GLU A 212 23.73 -5.30 2.16
N VAL A 213 23.98 -4.45 1.18
CA VAL A 213 24.89 -4.78 0.07
C VAL A 213 26.12 -3.89 0.21
N ARG A 214 27.16 -4.42 0.90
CA ARG A 214 28.54 -4.02 0.66
C ARG A 214 28.97 -4.64 -0.66
N GLY A 215 29.34 -3.82 -1.62
CA GLY A 215 29.88 -4.31 -2.87
C GLY A 215 30.28 -3.20 -3.84
N ASN A 216 31.54 -2.81 -3.82
CA ASN A 216 32.38 -2.18 -4.83
C ASN A 216 31.71 -1.48 -6.02
N LEU A 217 31.82 -0.17 -6.04
CA LEU A 217 31.76 0.64 -7.25
C LEU A 217 33.17 1.03 -7.66
N SER A 218 33.64 0.40 -8.73
CA SER A 218 34.75 0.93 -9.54
C SER A 218 34.22 2.01 -10.49
N SER A 219 34.89 3.13 -10.47
CA SER A 219 34.69 4.32 -11.28
C SER A 219 34.91 4.08 -12.78
N GLU A 220 34.01 4.58 -13.63
CA GLU A 220 34.39 5.06 -14.97
C GLU A 220 33.57 6.29 -15.36
N HIS A 221 34.28 7.32 -15.79
CA HIS A 221 33.78 8.61 -16.24
C HIS A 221 33.16 8.50 -17.64
N GLY A 222 32.08 9.24 -17.87
CA GLY A 222 31.54 9.49 -19.20
C GLY A 222 30.50 10.61 -19.17
N GLU A 223 30.95 11.83 -19.46
CA GLU A 223 30.13 13.02 -19.64
C GLU A 223 29.19 12.87 -20.85
N ARG A 224 27.90 13.13 -20.69
CA ARG A 224 27.01 13.59 -21.79
C ARG A 224 26.01 14.60 -21.25
N GLU A 225 26.02 15.76 -21.96
CA GLU A 225 25.17 16.91 -21.72
C GLU A 225 23.70 16.68 -22.13
N GLY A 226 22.77 17.29 -21.41
CA GLY A 226 21.54 17.85 -21.93
C GLY A 226 20.26 17.01 -21.78
N GLU A 227 19.81 16.80 -20.54
CA GLU A 227 18.38 16.58 -20.27
C GLU A 227 18.02 17.25 -18.94
N ALA A 228 16.80 17.85 -18.86
CA ALA A 228 16.33 18.54 -17.69
C ALA A 228 16.41 17.62 -16.45
N PRO A 229 16.82 18.10 -15.27
CA PRO A 229 17.14 17.26 -14.14
C PRO A 229 15.87 16.55 -13.65
N ALA A 230 15.83 15.23 -13.82
CA ALA A 230 14.96 14.38 -13.04
C ALA A 230 15.25 14.66 -11.57
N ALA A 231 14.21 14.95 -10.78
CA ALA A 231 14.34 15.22 -9.36
C ALA A 231 15.23 14.17 -8.71
N LEU A 232 16.33 14.61 -8.09
CA LEU A 232 17.27 13.73 -7.39
C LEU A 232 16.52 12.85 -6.39
N PRO A 233 16.84 11.56 -6.27
CA PRO A 233 16.21 10.69 -5.28
C PRO A 233 16.50 11.23 -3.87
N VAL A 234 15.46 11.51 -3.13
CA VAL A 234 15.56 11.86 -1.71
C VAL A 234 15.99 10.60 -0.96
N GLU A 235 17.11 10.65 -0.23
CA GLU A 235 17.59 9.51 0.56
C GLU A 235 16.48 9.02 1.52
N GLY A 236 16.28 7.70 1.57
CA GLY A 236 15.27 7.04 2.40
C GLY A 236 13.88 6.90 1.76
N ALA A 237 13.55 7.63 0.69
CA ALA A 237 12.28 7.44 -0.01
C ALA A 237 12.38 6.27 -1.00
N THR A 238 11.38 5.40 -0.97
CA THR A 238 11.24 4.33 -1.96
C THR A 238 10.15 4.68 -2.94
N ARG A 239 10.47 4.63 -4.22
CA ARG A 239 9.54 4.87 -5.33
C ARG A 239 9.38 3.62 -6.19
N ALA A 240 8.36 3.65 -7.04
CA ALA A 240 8.19 2.68 -8.11
C ALA A 240 9.43 2.67 -9.03
N PRO A 241 9.70 1.53 -9.69
CA PRO A 241 10.72 1.48 -10.75
C PRO A 241 10.45 2.56 -11.80
N LEU A 242 11.52 3.11 -12.37
CA LEU A 242 11.42 4.09 -13.45
C LEU A 242 10.79 3.43 -14.67
N ILE A 243 9.52 3.74 -14.90
CA ILE A 243 8.77 3.34 -16.08
C ILE A 243 8.33 4.61 -16.77
N ALA A 244 8.49 4.67 -18.08
CA ALA A 244 7.98 5.79 -18.86
C ALA A 244 6.46 5.92 -18.61
N SER A 245 6.08 6.86 -17.75
CA SER A 245 4.70 7.07 -17.35
C SER A 245 4.03 8.04 -18.29
N SER A 246 2.73 7.83 -18.55
CA SER A 246 1.88 8.77 -19.26
C SER A 246 0.52 8.81 -18.58
N ALA A 247 -0.18 9.94 -18.68
CA ALA A 247 -1.51 10.07 -18.10
C ALA A 247 -2.49 8.97 -18.60
N GLY A 248 -2.30 8.50 -19.83
CA GLY A 248 -3.06 7.37 -20.37
C GLY A 248 -2.77 6.06 -19.64
N PHE A 249 -1.50 5.75 -19.42
CA PHE A 249 -1.09 4.54 -18.68
C PHE A 249 -1.62 4.57 -17.24
N GLU A 250 -1.43 5.66 -16.55
CA GLU A 250 -1.85 5.84 -15.17
C GLU A 250 -3.36 5.67 -15.00
N ARG A 251 -4.17 6.31 -15.86
CA ARG A 251 -5.62 6.17 -15.83
C ARG A 251 -6.07 4.72 -16.08
N MET A 252 -5.47 4.03 -17.06
CA MET A 252 -5.79 2.64 -17.37
C MET A 252 -5.35 1.71 -16.24
N GLY A 253 -4.17 1.91 -15.65
CA GLY A 253 -3.67 1.13 -14.53
C GLY A 253 -4.60 1.22 -13.32
N ARG A 254 -5.02 2.43 -12.95
CA ARG A 254 -6.02 2.65 -11.90
C ARG A 254 -7.32 1.88 -12.18
N GLN A 255 -7.82 1.95 -13.42
CA GLN A 255 -9.06 1.26 -13.80
C GLN A 255 -8.92 -0.26 -13.67
N VAL A 256 -7.79 -0.83 -14.07
CA VAL A 256 -7.52 -2.28 -13.93
C VAL A 256 -7.55 -2.68 -12.46
N LEU A 257 -6.86 -1.95 -11.58
CA LEU A 257 -6.79 -2.30 -10.16
C LEU A 257 -8.14 -2.08 -9.46
N GLU A 258 -8.84 -0.99 -9.75
CA GLU A 258 -10.18 -0.73 -9.22
C GLU A 258 -11.18 -1.83 -9.65
N ASP A 259 -11.20 -2.20 -10.93
CA ASP A 259 -12.04 -3.28 -11.46
C ASP A 259 -11.69 -4.63 -10.81
N PHE A 260 -10.40 -4.91 -10.63
CA PHE A 260 -9.92 -6.12 -9.99
C PHE A 260 -10.33 -6.20 -8.52
N VAL A 261 -10.04 -5.17 -7.74
CA VAL A 261 -10.35 -5.11 -6.31
C VAL A 261 -11.85 -5.17 -6.07
N THR A 262 -12.63 -4.39 -6.81
CA THR A 262 -14.10 -4.38 -6.67
C THR A 262 -14.70 -5.75 -7.00
N TYR A 263 -14.21 -6.42 -8.05
CA TYR A 263 -14.76 -7.70 -8.47
C TYR A 263 -14.34 -8.85 -7.53
N HIS A 264 -13.05 -8.97 -7.21
CA HIS A 264 -12.53 -10.13 -6.45
C HIS A 264 -12.62 -9.97 -4.94
N LEU A 265 -12.60 -8.74 -4.44
CA LEU A 265 -12.56 -8.45 -3.01
C LEU A 265 -13.86 -7.84 -2.49
N ALA A 266 -14.75 -7.42 -3.39
CA ALA A 266 -16.01 -6.75 -3.08
C ALA A 266 -15.83 -5.55 -2.12
N VAL A 267 -14.73 -4.80 -2.27
CA VAL A 267 -14.36 -3.66 -1.44
C VAL A 267 -14.29 -2.39 -2.27
N GLU A 268 -14.89 -1.33 -1.75
CA GLU A 268 -14.69 0.04 -2.23
C GLU A 268 -13.94 0.85 -1.18
N PHE A 269 -12.93 1.61 -1.59
CA PHE A 269 -12.15 2.48 -0.71
C PHE A 269 -12.71 3.91 -0.77
N LYS A 270 -13.11 4.45 0.39
CA LYS A 270 -13.60 5.83 0.50
C LYS A 270 -12.49 6.84 0.22
N SER A 271 -11.29 6.58 0.76
CA SER A 271 -10.11 7.39 0.57
C SER A 271 -9.62 7.42 -0.89
N TYR A 272 -9.93 6.38 -1.67
CA TYR A 272 -9.54 6.33 -3.07
C TYR A 272 -10.24 7.41 -3.93
N ARG A 273 -11.49 7.72 -3.62
CA ARG A 273 -12.20 8.83 -4.30
C ARG A 273 -11.48 10.16 -4.07
N LEU A 274 -11.07 10.39 -2.83
CA LEU A 274 -10.33 11.60 -2.46
C LEU A 274 -8.94 11.63 -3.10
N LEU A 275 -8.23 10.50 -3.09
CA LEU A 275 -6.93 10.36 -3.74
C LEU A 275 -7.01 10.67 -5.24
N LYS A 276 -8.03 10.16 -5.95
CA LYS A 276 -8.26 10.48 -7.36
C LYS A 276 -8.44 11.97 -7.60
N SER A 277 -9.17 12.68 -6.75
CA SER A 277 -9.42 14.12 -6.94
C SER A 277 -8.18 14.99 -6.77
N VAL A 278 -7.16 14.53 -6.05
CA VAL A 278 -5.93 15.30 -5.80
C VAL A 278 -4.73 14.86 -6.65
N THR A 279 -4.82 13.69 -7.29
CA THR A 279 -3.76 13.18 -8.16
C THR A 279 -4.09 13.32 -9.66
N GLY A 280 -5.29 13.77 -10.00
CA GLY A 280 -5.79 14.31 -11.26
C GLY A 280 -6.00 13.38 -12.35
#